data_aa6023da6b382613d3ab04b41f084f20
#
_entry.id   aa6023da6b382613d3ab04b41f084f20
#
_cell.length_a   1.000
_cell.length_b   1.000
_cell.length_c   1.000
_cell.angle_alpha   90.00
_cell.angle_beta   90.00
_cell.angle_gamma   90.00
#
_symmetry.space_group_name_H-M   'P 1'
#
loop_
_entity.id
_entity.type
_entity.pdbx_description
1 polymer ?
#
loop_
_entity_poly.entity_id
_entity_poly.type
_entity_poly.pdbx_seq_one_letter_code
_entity_poly.pdbx_strand_id
1 'polypeptide(L)'
;MAHPGLPGVMFQPTVLVLAAGQGERFRAAGGHTDKLQSLLTTARGTRTVLEHVVAAVQASGLPWHVVTAQETRHHAVQGMGTSIATGVAATRHAPGWLILPADLPLVRPESLRAVAQALAQHVTVAPTVQGQRGHPVGLQALCRDELLALRGDQGARVVLQRHAPHLLALEDVGCVLDVDTPDLLAQAQRLAGPFAP
;
A
#
# COMPACT_ATOMS: atom_id res chain seq x y z
N MET A 1 -0.82 21.72 40.19
CA MET A 1 -0.55 20.27 40.21
C MET A 1 -0.87 19.72 38.81
N ALA A 2 0.13 19.36 38.02
CA ALA A 2 -0.04 18.82 36.70
C ALA A 2 -0.40 17.33 36.83
N HIS A 3 -1.54 16.91 36.25
CA HIS A 3 -1.87 15.49 36.11
C HIS A 3 -0.84 14.83 35.17
N PRO A 4 -0.22 13.69 35.56
CA PRO A 4 0.57 12.92 34.61
C PRO A 4 -0.39 12.36 33.55
N GLY A 5 -0.25 12.84 32.30
CA GLY A 5 -0.99 12.31 31.15
C GLY A 5 -0.73 10.82 31.03
N LEU A 6 -1.79 10.05 30.90
CA LEU A 6 -1.72 8.65 30.48
C LEU A 6 -0.85 8.55 29.21
N PRO A 7 -0.01 7.52 29.06
CA PRO A 7 0.75 7.33 27.83
C PRO A 7 -0.26 7.28 26.68
N GLY A 8 -0.24 8.30 25.82
CA GLY A 8 -1.15 8.41 24.69
C GLY A 8 -1.00 7.17 23.82
N VAL A 9 -2.10 6.47 23.57
CA VAL A 9 -2.14 5.38 22.58
C VAL A 9 -1.64 5.98 21.27
N MET A 10 -0.44 5.58 20.85
CA MET A 10 0.15 6.06 19.61
C MET A 10 -0.80 5.69 18.47
N PHE A 11 -1.18 6.64 17.63
CA PHE A 11 -1.99 6.38 16.44
C PHE A 11 -1.16 5.52 15.47
N GLN A 12 -1.49 4.23 15.38
CA GLN A 12 -0.80 3.27 14.52
C GLN A 12 -1.80 2.63 13.53
N PRO A 13 -1.93 3.20 12.33
CA PRO A 13 -2.78 2.61 11.30
C PRO A 13 -2.19 1.28 10.83
N THR A 14 -3.05 0.36 10.37
CA THR A 14 -2.64 -0.92 9.79
C THR A 14 -2.33 -0.76 8.31
N VAL A 15 -1.17 -1.23 7.85
CA VAL A 15 -0.83 -1.32 6.43
C VAL A 15 -1.54 -2.53 5.82
N LEU A 16 -2.42 -2.30 4.85
CA LEU A 16 -3.06 -3.35 4.06
C LEU A 16 -2.28 -3.52 2.75
N VAL A 17 -1.52 -4.61 2.63
CA VAL A 17 -0.81 -4.99 1.41
C VAL A 17 -1.77 -5.77 0.52
N LEU A 18 -2.19 -5.20 -0.61
CA LEU A 18 -3.17 -5.82 -1.50
C LEU A 18 -2.48 -6.74 -2.51
N ALA A 19 -2.46 -8.04 -2.22
CA ALA A 19 -1.80 -9.08 -3.01
C ALA A 19 -2.79 -10.07 -3.69
N ALA A 20 -4.07 -9.69 -3.83
CA ALA A 20 -5.11 -10.54 -4.44
C ALA A 20 -5.27 -10.32 -5.95
N GLY A 21 -4.51 -9.41 -6.56
CA GLY A 21 -4.58 -9.10 -7.99
C GLY A 21 -4.06 -10.23 -8.87
N GLN A 22 -4.69 -10.45 -10.04
CA GLN A 22 -4.33 -11.55 -10.95
C GLN A 22 -3.18 -11.24 -11.91
N GLY A 23 -2.64 -10.01 -11.92
CA GLY A 23 -1.51 -9.62 -12.78
C GLY A 23 -1.79 -9.69 -14.29
N GLU A 24 -3.03 -9.47 -14.72
CA GLU A 24 -3.45 -9.60 -16.12
C GLU A 24 -2.65 -8.71 -17.07
N ARG A 25 -2.43 -7.44 -16.70
CA ARG A 25 -1.63 -6.50 -17.50
C ARG A 25 -0.20 -6.96 -17.69
N PHE A 26 0.41 -7.49 -16.63
CA PHE A 26 1.77 -8.01 -16.68
C PHE A 26 1.88 -9.19 -17.65
N ARG A 27 0.92 -10.13 -17.60
CA ARG A 27 0.87 -11.28 -18.53
C ARG A 27 0.58 -10.83 -19.96
N ALA A 28 -0.36 -9.90 -20.16
CA ALA A 28 -0.68 -9.36 -21.48
C ALA A 28 0.51 -8.65 -22.14
N ALA A 29 1.41 -8.07 -21.33
CA ALA A 29 2.64 -7.42 -21.79
C ALA A 29 3.83 -8.39 -21.97
N GLY A 30 3.60 -9.74 -21.97
CA GLY A 30 4.62 -10.76 -22.20
C GLY A 30 5.31 -11.27 -20.92
N GLY A 31 4.80 -10.95 -19.74
CA GLY A 31 5.28 -11.53 -18.49
C GLY A 31 4.95 -13.02 -18.38
N HIS A 32 5.97 -13.85 -18.15
CA HIS A 32 5.83 -15.31 -18.09
C HIS A 32 5.53 -15.86 -16.69
N THR A 33 5.65 -15.03 -15.66
CA THR A 33 5.42 -15.39 -14.26
C THR A 33 4.35 -14.50 -13.65
N ASP A 34 3.87 -14.85 -12.44
CA ASP A 34 3.10 -13.92 -11.63
C ASP A 34 3.99 -12.72 -11.29
N LYS A 35 3.50 -11.49 -11.54
CA LYS A 35 4.26 -10.26 -11.31
C LYS A 35 4.78 -10.15 -9.87
N LEU A 36 4.00 -10.60 -8.89
CA LEU A 36 4.37 -10.55 -7.48
C LEU A 36 5.47 -11.56 -7.11
N GLN A 37 5.63 -12.62 -7.92
CA GLN A 37 6.68 -13.64 -7.79
C GLN A 37 7.91 -13.31 -8.65
N SER A 38 7.86 -12.28 -9.48
CA SER A 38 9.02 -11.85 -10.26
C SER A 38 10.14 -11.36 -9.35
N LEU A 39 11.37 -11.77 -9.66
CA LEU A 39 12.54 -11.43 -8.87
C LEU A 39 13.02 -10.00 -9.17
N LEU A 40 13.40 -9.28 -8.14
CA LEU A 40 14.02 -7.97 -8.19
C LEU A 40 15.26 -7.97 -7.30
N THR A 41 16.40 -7.58 -7.86
CA THR A 41 17.67 -7.45 -7.11
C THR A 41 17.86 -5.99 -6.69
N THR A 42 18.06 -5.77 -5.42
CA THR A 42 18.33 -4.45 -4.84
C THR A 42 19.64 -4.49 -4.05
N ALA A 43 20.11 -3.37 -3.53
CA ALA A 43 21.23 -3.34 -2.58
C ALA A 43 20.96 -4.20 -1.32
N ARG A 44 19.69 -4.58 -1.06
CA ARG A 44 19.28 -5.44 0.07
C ARG A 44 19.19 -6.93 -0.30
N GLY A 45 19.63 -7.32 -1.50
CA GLY A 45 19.57 -8.69 -2.02
C GLY A 45 18.44 -8.92 -3.02
N THR A 46 18.37 -10.16 -3.54
CA THR A 46 17.36 -10.60 -4.50
C THR A 46 16.15 -11.18 -3.76
N ARG A 47 14.97 -10.68 -4.05
CA ARG A 47 13.67 -11.10 -3.51
C ARG A 47 12.60 -10.99 -4.57
N THR A 48 11.44 -11.60 -4.34
CA THR A 48 10.25 -11.33 -5.16
C THR A 48 9.74 -9.91 -4.93
N VAL A 49 8.96 -9.40 -5.87
CA VAL A 49 8.27 -8.10 -5.76
C VAL A 49 7.49 -8.01 -4.45
N LEU A 50 6.69 -9.04 -4.13
CA LEU A 50 5.91 -9.08 -2.88
C LEU A 50 6.82 -9.07 -1.64
N GLU A 51 7.89 -9.87 -1.63
CA GLU A 51 8.82 -9.92 -0.48
C GLU A 51 9.50 -8.58 -0.22
N HIS A 52 9.80 -7.80 -1.27
CA HIS A 52 10.33 -6.43 -1.09
C HIS A 52 9.32 -5.52 -0.40
N VAL A 53 8.04 -5.56 -0.82
CA VAL A 53 6.97 -4.76 -0.20
C VAL A 53 6.78 -5.18 1.26
N VAL A 54 6.67 -6.48 1.54
CA VAL A 54 6.50 -6.99 2.91
C VAL A 54 7.70 -6.61 3.79
N ALA A 55 8.93 -6.71 3.28
CA ALA A 55 10.11 -6.30 4.02
C ALA A 55 10.12 -4.80 4.36
N ALA A 56 9.67 -3.94 3.44
CA ALA A 56 9.54 -2.50 3.70
C ALA A 56 8.47 -2.22 4.76
N VAL A 57 7.34 -2.92 4.70
CA VAL A 57 6.25 -2.80 5.68
C VAL A 57 6.72 -3.27 7.06
N GLN A 58 7.39 -4.41 7.17
CA GLN A 58 7.97 -4.91 8.42
C GLN A 58 8.98 -3.91 9.01
N ALA A 59 9.87 -3.35 8.17
CA ALA A 59 10.86 -2.35 8.58
C ALA A 59 10.22 -1.01 9.00
N SER A 60 8.97 -0.73 8.63
CA SER A 60 8.23 0.46 9.08
C SER A 60 7.85 0.38 10.56
N GLY A 61 7.73 -0.82 11.12
CA GLY A 61 7.24 -1.06 12.49
C GLY A 61 5.74 -0.86 12.68
N LEU A 62 4.99 -0.57 11.61
CA LEU A 62 3.53 -0.43 11.65
C LEU A 62 2.86 -1.82 11.68
N PRO A 63 1.68 -1.96 12.32
CA PRO A 63 0.83 -3.14 12.14
C PRO A 63 0.51 -3.35 10.66
N TRP A 64 0.42 -4.60 10.21
CA TRP A 64 0.17 -4.90 8.81
C TRP A 64 -0.64 -6.17 8.61
N HIS A 65 -1.27 -6.27 7.44
CA HIS A 65 -2.00 -7.45 6.96
C HIS A 65 -1.84 -7.56 5.45
N VAL A 66 -1.54 -8.77 4.96
CA VAL A 66 -1.49 -9.06 3.52
C VAL A 66 -2.81 -9.67 3.10
N VAL A 67 -3.52 -8.99 2.21
CA VAL A 67 -4.77 -9.49 1.64
C VAL A 67 -4.45 -10.34 0.42
N THR A 68 -4.67 -11.65 0.54
CA THR A 68 -4.35 -12.64 -0.49
C THR A 68 -5.58 -13.01 -1.34
N ALA A 69 -5.34 -13.61 -2.51
CA ALA A 69 -6.41 -14.15 -3.35
C ALA A 69 -7.23 -15.25 -2.62
N GLN A 70 -6.61 -15.97 -1.68
CA GLN A 70 -7.31 -16.97 -0.87
C GLN A 70 -8.36 -16.35 0.04
N GLU A 71 -8.10 -15.18 0.62
CA GLU A 71 -9.04 -14.47 1.49
C GLU A 71 -10.21 -13.86 0.71
N THR A 72 -9.96 -13.45 -0.54
CA THR A 72 -11.00 -12.83 -1.38
C THR A 72 -11.84 -13.83 -2.17
N ARG A 73 -11.40 -15.09 -2.32
CA ARG A 73 -12.02 -16.11 -3.19
C ARG A 73 -13.51 -16.38 -2.97
N HIS A 74 -14.00 -16.11 -1.77
CA HIS A 74 -15.40 -16.35 -1.41
C HIS A 74 -16.35 -15.22 -1.86
N HIS A 75 -15.81 -14.10 -2.30
CA HIS A 75 -16.62 -13.00 -2.81
C HIS A 75 -17.02 -13.25 -4.27
N ALA A 76 -18.29 -13.00 -4.60
CA ALA A 76 -18.81 -13.18 -5.95
C ALA A 76 -18.14 -12.28 -6.99
N VAL A 77 -17.67 -11.10 -6.56
CA VAL A 77 -16.98 -10.13 -7.41
C VAL A 77 -15.60 -9.88 -6.83
N GLN A 78 -14.56 -10.16 -7.62
CA GLN A 78 -13.17 -9.89 -7.28
C GLN A 78 -12.78 -8.47 -7.69
N GLY A 79 -11.67 -7.96 -7.16
CA GLY A 79 -11.12 -6.67 -7.54
C GLY A 79 -10.54 -5.91 -6.35
N MET A 80 -10.03 -4.71 -6.61
CA MET A 80 -9.34 -3.89 -5.61
C MET A 80 -10.26 -3.53 -4.43
N GLY A 81 -11.53 -3.16 -4.68
CA GLY A 81 -12.48 -2.81 -3.64
C GLY A 81 -12.81 -3.98 -2.73
N THR A 82 -12.99 -5.18 -3.31
CA THR A 82 -13.19 -6.40 -2.53
C THR A 82 -11.98 -6.68 -1.63
N SER A 83 -10.76 -6.51 -2.17
CA SER A 83 -9.52 -6.69 -1.40
C SER A 83 -9.42 -5.69 -0.24
N ILE A 84 -9.73 -4.42 -0.48
CA ILE A 84 -9.74 -3.38 0.56
C ILE A 84 -10.77 -3.75 1.64
N ALA A 85 -12.01 -4.04 1.26
CA ALA A 85 -13.07 -4.38 2.20
C ALA A 85 -12.71 -5.61 3.06
N THR A 86 -12.09 -6.64 2.45
CA THR A 86 -11.61 -7.84 3.15
C THR A 86 -10.55 -7.50 4.19
N GLY A 87 -9.52 -6.72 3.81
CA GLY A 87 -8.45 -6.30 4.73
C GLY A 87 -8.97 -5.42 5.88
N VAL A 88 -9.87 -4.49 5.59
CA VAL A 88 -10.52 -3.65 6.61
C VAL A 88 -11.36 -4.50 7.57
N ALA A 89 -12.11 -5.49 7.07
CA ALA A 89 -12.88 -6.40 7.91
C ALA A 89 -11.99 -7.25 8.83
N ALA A 90 -10.87 -7.76 8.31
CA ALA A 90 -9.89 -8.55 9.07
C ALA A 90 -9.20 -7.72 10.18
N THR A 91 -9.06 -6.41 9.97
CA THR A 91 -8.36 -5.48 10.87
C THR A 91 -9.28 -4.38 11.41
N ARG A 92 -10.56 -4.68 11.62
CA ARG A 92 -11.66 -3.74 11.92
C ARG A 92 -11.42 -2.80 13.11
N HIS A 93 -10.55 -3.16 14.03
CA HIS A 93 -10.24 -2.37 15.24
C HIS A 93 -9.07 -1.40 15.04
N ALA A 94 -8.45 -1.38 13.84
CA ALA A 94 -7.41 -0.41 13.53
C ALA A 94 -7.94 1.03 13.59
N PRO A 95 -7.16 2.00 14.07
CA PRO A 95 -7.53 3.42 14.09
C PRO A 95 -7.54 4.04 12.68
N GLY A 96 -7.02 3.33 11.69
CA GLY A 96 -6.97 3.69 10.28
C GLY A 96 -6.19 2.68 9.46
N TRP A 97 -6.13 2.88 8.16
CA TRP A 97 -5.47 1.98 7.22
C TRP A 97 -4.58 2.74 6.25
N LEU A 98 -3.46 2.12 5.89
CA LEU A 98 -2.63 2.51 4.76
C LEU A 98 -2.85 1.47 3.65
N ILE A 99 -3.53 1.85 2.59
CA ILE A 99 -3.79 0.96 1.44
C ILE A 99 -2.57 0.95 0.53
N LEU A 100 -1.89 -0.18 0.45
CA LEU A 100 -0.65 -0.37 -0.31
C LEU A 100 -0.81 -1.51 -1.31
N PRO A 101 -0.83 -1.27 -2.63
CA PRO A 101 -0.71 -2.33 -3.63
C PRO A 101 0.61 -3.11 -3.46
N ALA A 102 0.55 -4.43 -3.69
CA ALA A 102 1.70 -5.31 -3.49
C ALA A 102 2.76 -5.24 -4.61
N ASP A 103 2.55 -4.41 -5.60
CA ASP A 103 3.40 -4.24 -6.80
C ASP A 103 4.28 -2.98 -6.75
N LEU A 104 4.50 -2.41 -5.58
CA LEU A 104 5.36 -1.25 -5.32
C LEU A 104 6.63 -1.66 -4.57
N PRO A 105 7.56 -2.45 -5.18
CA PRO A 105 8.68 -3.07 -4.47
C PRO A 105 9.73 -2.09 -3.94
N LEU A 106 9.73 -0.84 -4.43
CA LEU A 106 10.70 0.18 -4.05
C LEU A 106 10.21 1.11 -2.96
N VAL A 107 8.95 0.97 -2.48
CA VAL A 107 8.42 1.79 -1.39
C VAL A 107 9.32 1.71 -0.15
N ARG A 108 9.60 2.87 0.46
CA ARG A 108 10.47 2.95 1.62
C ARG A 108 9.70 2.89 2.93
N PRO A 109 10.26 2.25 3.97
CA PRO A 109 9.66 2.25 5.31
C PRO A 109 9.40 3.67 5.86
N GLU A 110 10.28 4.62 5.53
CA GLU A 110 10.16 6.03 5.91
C GLU A 110 8.89 6.66 5.35
N SER A 111 8.56 6.36 4.09
CA SER A 111 7.35 6.86 3.42
C SER A 111 6.09 6.31 4.08
N LEU A 112 6.09 5.03 4.47
CA LEU A 112 4.99 4.41 5.22
C LEU A 112 4.77 5.13 6.56
N ARG A 113 5.85 5.39 7.31
CA ARG A 113 5.80 6.12 8.58
C ARG A 113 5.33 7.57 8.39
N ALA A 114 5.81 8.27 7.36
CA ALA A 114 5.43 9.65 7.07
C ALA A 114 3.92 9.76 6.78
N VAL A 115 3.37 8.84 5.96
CA VAL A 115 1.92 8.80 5.68
C VAL A 115 1.13 8.45 6.95
N ALA A 116 1.60 7.51 7.79
CA ALA A 116 0.96 7.17 9.06
C ALA A 116 0.93 8.36 10.02
N GLN A 117 2.03 9.12 10.10
CA GLN A 117 2.13 10.32 10.94
C GLN A 117 1.19 11.43 10.46
N ALA A 118 1.15 11.69 9.16
CA ALA A 118 0.22 12.67 8.60
C ALA A 118 -1.24 12.25 8.80
N LEU A 119 -1.53 10.94 8.73
CA LEU A 119 -2.88 10.39 8.92
C LEU A 119 -3.40 10.61 10.36
N ALA A 120 -2.53 10.75 11.35
CA ALA A 120 -2.95 11.09 12.71
C ALA A 120 -3.67 12.46 12.79
N GLN A 121 -3.43 13.36 11.84
CA GLN A 121 -3.97 14.73 11.81
C GLN A 121 -4.96 14.98 10.67
N HIS A 122 -5.10 14.06 9.71
CA HIS A 122 -5.94 14.20 8.53
C HIS A 122 -6.80 12.97 8.33
N VAL A 123 -8.07 13.13 7.93
CA VAL A 123 -8.99 12.02 7.68
C VAL A 123 -8.48 11.09 6.59
N THR A 124 -7.90 11.67 5.53
CA THR A 124 -7.30 10.94 4.42
C THR A 124 -5.98 11.61 4.01
N VAL A 125 -5.00 10.81 3.58
CA VAL A 125 -3.68 11.24 3.13
C VAL A 125 -3.30 10.49 1.86
N ALA A 126 -2.74 11.20 0.88
CA ALA A 126 -2.13 10.58 -0.29
C ALA A 126 -0.72 11.15 -0.50
N PRO A 127 0.32 10.33 -0.64
CA PRO A 127 1.64 10.82 -0.99
C PRO A 127 1.64 11.33 -2.43
N THR A 128 2.48 12.32 -2.69
CA THR A 128 2.76 12.81 -4.04
C THR A 128 4.27 12.83 -4.27
N VAL A 129 4.69 12.40 -5.46
CA VAL A 129 6.08 12.47 -5.92
C VAL A 129 6.08 13.25 -7.23
N GLN A 130 6.76 14.38 -7.27
CA GLN A 130 6.79 15.27 -8.45
C GLN A 130 5.37 15.60 -8.97
N GLY A 131 4.40 15.78 -8.06
CA GLY A 131 3.01 16.08 -8.41
C GLY A 131 2.14 14.87 -8.79
N GLN A 132 2.71 13.68 -8.98
CA GLN A 132 1.98 12.43 -9.20
C GLN A 132 1.52 11.85 -7.86
N ARG A 133 0.22 11.52 -7.75
CA ARG A 133 -0.31 10.81 -6.56
C ARG A 133 0.17 9.37 -6.55
N GLY A 134 0.55 8.89 -5.37
CA GLY A 134 1.07 7.54 -5.16
C GLY A 134 0.41 6.81 -3.99
N HIS A 135 1.13 5.80 -3.51
CA HIS A 135 0.76 4.92 -2.40
C HIS A 135 1.84 4.91 -1.31
N PRO A 136 1.47 4.51 -0.05
CA PRO A 136 0.14 4.09 0.37
C PRO A 136 -0.83 5.26 0.50
N VAL A 137 -2.12 4.98 0.28
CA VAL A 137 -3.18 5.94 0.61
C VAL A 137 -3.64 5.67 2.04
N GLY A 138 -3.59 6.69 2.88
CA GLY A 138 -4.03 6.64 4.27
C GLY A 138 -5.49 7.05 4.42
N LEU A 139 -6.27 6.27 5.21
CA LEU A 139 -7.67 6.57 5.57
C LEU A 139 -7.88 6.26 7.06
N GLN A 140 -8.42 7.21 7.82
CA GLN A 140 -8.78 6.99 9.23
C GLN A 140 -9.99 6.07 9.38
N ALA A 141 -10.19 5.57 10.60
CA ALA A 141 -11.34 4.71 10.96
C ALA A 141 -12.71 5.37 10.70
N LEU A 142 -12.77 6.70 10.55
CA LEU A 142 -13.96 7.42 10.10
C LEU A 142 -14.48 6.92 8.75
N CYS A 143 -13.58 6.47 7.85
CA CYS A 143 -13.91 5.95 6.52
C CYS A 143 -14.28 4.45 6.52
N ARG A 144 -14.32 3.78 7.70
CA ARG A 144 -14.50 2.31 7.80
C ARG A 144 -15.68 1.79 7.02
N ASP A 145 -16.85 2.35 7.23
CA ASP A 145 -18.09 1.83 6.62
C ASP A 145 -18.08 2.00 5.11
N GLU A 146 -17.49 3.10 4.61
CA GLU A 146 -17.31 3.33 3.18
C GLU A 146 -16.31 2.33 2.58
N LEU A 147 -15.22 2.03 3.29
CA LEU A 147 -14.24 1.03 2.86
C LEU A 147 -14.83 -0.39 2.88
N LEU A 148 -15.63 -0.75 3.87
CA LEU A 148 -16.35 -2.04 3.93
C LEU A 148 -17.41 -2.18 2.84
N ALA A 149 -17.95 -1.07 2.34
CA ALA A 149 -18.92 -1.05 1.26
C ALA A 149 -18.33 -1.20 -0.15
N LEU A 150 -17.00 -1.08 -0.30
CA LEU A 150 -16.32 -1.22 -1.60
C LEU A 150 -16.51 -2.62 -2.20
N ARG A 151 -16.67 -2.70 -3.53
CA ARG A 151 -16.87 -3.96 -4.27
C ARG A 151 -16.12 -3.90 -5.61
N GLY A 152 -15.73 -5.07 -6.11
CA GLY A 152 -15.10 -5.21 -7.42
C GLY A 152 -13.88 -4.30 -7.56
N ASP A 153 -13.77 -3.62 -8.70
CA ASP A 153 -12.62 -2.76 -9.03
C ASP A 153 -12.75 -1.32 -8.47
N GLN A 154 -13.72 -1.07 -7.61
CA GLN A 154 -13.82 0.20 -6.91
C GLN A 154 -12.63 0.37 -5.96
N GLY A 155 -11.63 1.14 -6.35
CA GLY A 155 -10.50 1.46 -5.46
C GLY A 155 -10.90 2.45 -4.36
N ALA A 156 -9.96 2.74 -3.45
CA ALA A 156 -10.11 3.78 -2.42
C ALA A 156 -10.46 5.17 -3.00
N ARG A 157 -10.27 5.38 -4.31
CA ARG A 157 -10.62 6.61 -5.01
C ARG A 157 -12.06 7.06 -4.76
N VAL A 158 -13.00 6.12 -4.66
CA VAL A 158 -14.43 6.43 -4.37
C VAL A 158 -14.57 7.12 -3.01
N VAL A 159 -13.83 6.67 -2.00
CA VAL A 159 -13.82 7.29 -0.66
C VAL A 159 -13.09 8.62 -0.70
N LEU A 160 -11.97 8.73 -1.44
CA LEU A 160 -11.20 9.97 -1.59
C LEU A 160 -11.95 11.08 -2.36
N GLN A 161 -12.97 10.75 -3.13
CA GLN A 161 -13.85 11.74 -3.76
C GLN A 161 -14.75 12.46 -2.75
N ARG A 162 -15.11 11.77 -1.64
CA ARG A 162 -15.92 12.34 -0.55
C ARG A 162 -15.05 12.99 0.52
N HIS A 163 -13.86 12.46 0.73
CA HIS A 163 -12.88 12.93 1.72
C HIS A 163 -11.60 13.33 0.97
N ALA A 164 -11.54 14.58 0.51
CA ALA A 164 -10.37 15.08 -0.24
C ALA A 164 -9.08 14.84 0.57
N PRO A 165 -8.06 14.15 0.00
CA PRO A 165 -6.88 13.80 0.75
C PRO A 165 -5.96 14.99 0.99
N HIS A 166 -5.37 15.05 2.17
CA HIS A 166 -4.16 15.83 2.39
C HIS A 166 -3.04 15.25 1.51
N LEU A 167 -2.46 16.10 0.65
CA LEU A 167 -1.38 15.70 -0.26
C LEU A 167 -0.04 15.87 0.46
N LEU A 168 0.66 14.76 0.68
CA LEU A 168 1.96 14.72 1.33
C LEU A 168 3.07 14.59 0.28
N ALA A 169 3.85 15.66 0.07
CA ALA A 169 4.98 15.62 -0.85
C ALA A 169 6.11 14.74 -0.29
N LEU A 170 6.54 13.75 -1.06
CA LEU A 170 7.64 12.84 -0.75
C LEU A 170 8.62 12.76 -1.93
N GLU A 171 9.85 12.35 -1.66
CA GLU A 171 10.89 12.14 -2.68
C GLU A 171 11.11 10.63 -2.98
N ASP A 172 10.17 9.78 -2.58
CA ASP A 172 10.25 8.34 -2.76
C ASP A 172 9.54 7.89 -4.03
N VAL A 173 10.31 7.65 -5.10
CA VAL A 173 9.79 7.12 -6.37
C VAL A 173 9.06 5.78 -6.19
N GLY A 174 9.40 5.00 -5.17
CA GLY A 174 8.72 3.75 -4.83
C GLY A 174 7.23 3.93 -4.49
N CYS A 175 6.80 5.15 -4.16
CA CYS A 175 5.38 5.44 -3.93
C CYS A 175 4.55 5.50 -5.23
N VAL A 176 5.18 5.67 -6.40
CA VAL A 176 4.51 5.88 -7.70
C VAL A 176 4.95 4.92 -8.80
N LEU A 177 5.93 4.06 -8.53
CA LEU A 177 6.45 3.08 -9.49
C LEU A 177 5.89 1.69 -9.18
N ASP A 178 4.76 1.38 -9.79
CA ASP A 178 4.13 0.06 -9.78
C ASP A 178 4.70 -0.85 -10.89
N VAL A 179 4.88 -2.13 -10.59
CA VAL A 179 5.40 -3.13 -11.54
C VAL A 179 4.24 -3.78 -12.29
N ASP A 180 3.61 -3.03 -13.21
CA ASP A 180 2.47 -3.52 -14.01
C ASP A 180 2.88 -4.19 -15.33
N THR A 181 4.14 -4.01 -15.76
CA THR A 181 4.69 -4.61 -16.99
C THR A 181 6.13 -5.08 -16.77
N PRO A 182 6.66 -6.00 -17.64
CA PRO A 182 8.08 -6.36 -17.61
C PRO A 182 9.03 -5.17 -17.77
N ASP A 183 8.65 -4.15 -18.55
CA ASP A 183 9.46 -2.93 -18.73
C ASP A 183 9.55 -2.12 -17.43
N LEU A 184 8.43 -2.00 -16.69
CA LEU A 184 8.40 -1.35 -15.38
C LEU A 184 9.20 -2.15 -14.33
N LEU A 185 9.19 -3.49 -14.40
CA LEU A 185 10.08 -4.32 -13.58
C LEU A 185 11.56 -4.04 -13.90
N ALA A 186 11.92 -3.96 -15.18
CA ALA A 186 13.28 -3.60 -15.60
C ALA A 186 13.65 -2.17 -15.17
N GLN A 187 12.71 -1.22 -15.19
CA GLN A 187 12.91 0.12 -14.65
C GLN A 187 13.15 0.09 -13.14
N ALA A 188 12.31 -0.63 -12.39
CA ALA A 188 12.50 -0.83 -10.94
C ALA A 188 13.88 -1.45 -10.65
N GLN A 189 14.31 -2.42 -11.46
CA GLN A 189 15.63 -3.05 -11.34
C GLN A 189 16.76 -2.04 -11.52
N ARG A 190 16.69 -1.12 -12.50
CA ARG A 190 17.69 -0.08 -12.72
C ARG A 190 17.79 0.89 -11.54
N LEU A 191 16.63 1.30 -10.99
CA LEU A 191 16.58 2.24 -9.85
C LEU A 191 16.99 1.61 -8.51
N ALA A 192 16.86 0.28 -8.38
CA ALA A 192 17.18 -0.44 -7.15
C ALA A 192 18.58 -1.04 -7.13
N GLY A 193 19.28 -1.05 -8.27
CA GLY A 193 20.58 -1.70 -8.42
C GLY A 193 21.66 -1.10 -7.52
N PRO A 194 22.75 -1.85 -7.25
CA PRO A 194 23.83 -1.39 -6.38
C PRO A 194 24.63 -0.19 -6.95
N PHE A 195 24.30 0.23 -8.16
CA PHE A 195 24.89 1.39 -8.86
C PHE A 195 23.84 2.46 -9.19
N ALA A 196 22.67 2.47 -8.52
CA ALA A 196 21.74 3.58 -8.66
C ALA A 196 22.39 4.86 -8.10
N PRO A 197 22.38 5.99 -8.85
CA PRO A 197 23.03 7.24 -8.46
C PRO A 197 22.43 7.84 -7.18
#